data_2051541f5953102e6d9b2459b79f5af8
#
_entry.id   2051541f5953102e6d9b2459b79f5af8
#
_cell.length_a   1.000
_cell.length_b   1.000
_cell.length_c   1.000
_cell.angle_alpha   90.00
_cell.angle_beta   90.00
_cell.angle_gamma   90.00
#
_symmetry.space_group_name_H-M   'P 1'
#
loop_
_entity.id
_entity.type
_entity.pdbx_description
1 polymer ?
#
loop_
_entity_poly.entity_id
_entity_poly.type
_entity_poly.pdbx_seq_one_letter_code
_entity_poly.pdbx_strand_id
1 'polypeptide(L)'
;PSPMPKAKRAWSAWNYQTWRTASGEATSTHYWMNALQGLEPQRPYFVTINHPEKIAADKVLKTIPVEHPMFSLEAMAAQGKVQALNERPGARVHFAGAWQRYGFHEDGLWSAHRLCMRLLGRDAWEA
;
A
#
# COMPACT_ATOMS: atom_id res chain seq x y z
N PRO A 1 2.40 22.88 -12.07
CA PRO A 1 2.34 22.74 -10.61
C PRO A 1 3.02 21.44 -10.19
N SER A 2 3.71 21.48 -9.05
CA SER A 2 4.36 20.31 -8.45
C SER A 2 3.77 20.09 -7.05
N PRO A 3 3.45 18.86 -6.68
CA PRO A 3 2.99 18.55 -5.34
C PRO A 3 4.12 18.56 -4.30
N MET A 4 5.37 18.56 -4.76
CA MET A 4 6.55 18.56 -3.89
C MET A 4 6.83 19.95 -3.29
N PRO A 5 7.50 20.04 -2.12
CA PRO A 5 7.94 21.30 -1.54
C PRO A 5 8.75 22.12 -2.56
N LYS A 6 8.57 23.45 -2.53
CA LYS A 6 9.32 24.35 -3.43
C LYS A 6 10.84 24.26 -3.23
N ALA A 7 11.28 24.10 -2.00
CA ALA A 7 12.70 23.93 -1.66
C ALA A 7 13.11 22.45 -1.84
N LYS A 8 13.92 22.14 -2.84
CA LYS A 8 14.42 20.77 -3.08
C LYS A 8 15.11 20.14 -1.86
N ARG A 9 15.78 20.93 -1.03
CA ARG A 9 16.43 20.45 0.21
C ARG A 9 15.43 19.87 1.24
N ALA A 10 14.13 20.17 1.09
CA ALA A 10 13.09 19.62 1.94
C ALA A 10 12.47 18.32 1.39
N TRP A 11 12.96 17.82 0.27
CA TRP A 11 12.46 16.58 -0.32
C TRP A 11 12.99 15.38 0.46
N SER A 12 12.09 14.57 0.94
CA SER A 12 12.37 13.24 1.49
C SER A 12 12.03 12.16 0.49
N ALA A 13 12.46 10.91 0.77
CA ALA A 13 12.10 9.75 -0.05
C ALA A 13 10.58 9.60 -0.19
N TRP A 14 9.82 9.94 0.84
CA TRP A 14 8.37 10.11 0.78
C TRP A 14 7.95 11.34 1.59
N ASN A 15 6.93 12.03 1.09
CA ASN A 15 6.46 13.31 1.61
C ASN A 15 4.95 13.21 1.81
N TYR A 16 4.49 13.51 3.00
CA TYR A 16 3.09 13.51 3.37
C TYR A 16 2.57 14.95 3.40
N GLN A 17 1.45 15.19 2.77
CA GLN A 17 0.83 16.51 2.70
C GLN A 17 -0.62 16.43 3.16
N THR A 18 -1.04 17.38 3.96
CA THR A 18 -2.43 17.57 4.36
C THR A 18 -2.91 18.97 3.98
N TRP A 19 -4.19 19.10 3.69
CA TRP A 19 -4.84 20.38 3.48
C TRP A 19 -6.32 20.30 3.85
N ARG A 20 -6.90 21.44 4.17
CA ARG A 20 -8.34 21.53 4.47
C ARG A 20 -9.14 21.67 3.18
N THR A 21 -10.26 20.96 3.12
CA THR A 21 -11.29 21.07 2.07
C THR A 21 -12.62 21.41 2.71
N ALA A 22 -13.63 21.70 1.90
CA ALA A 22 -14.99 21.93 2.39
C ALA A 22 -15.60 20.68 3.08
N SER A 23 -15.15 19.51 2.71
CA SER A 23 -15.59 18.21 3.26
C SER A 23 -14.73 17.68 4.40
N GLY A 24 -13.71 18.42 4.84
CA GLY A 24 -12.80 18.01 5.91
C GLY A 24 -11.33 18.10 5.52
N GLU A 25 -10.50 17.27 6.13
CA GLU A 25 -9.08 17.18 5.83
C GLU A 25 -8.83 16.19 4.69
N ALA A 26 -8.03 16.60 3.72
CA ALA A 26 -7.55 15.75 2.65
C ALA A 26 -6.05 15.52 2.77
N THR A 27 -5.59 14.38 2.27
CA THR A 27 -4.19 13.97 2.39
C THR A 27 -3.65 13.44 1.06
N SER A 28 -2.36 13.56 0.86
CA SER A 28 -1.63 12.98 -0.26
C SER A 28 -0.24 12.54 0.17
N THR A 29 0.24 11.48 -0.43
CA THR A 29 1.61 11.03 -0.25
C THR A 29 2.35 11.06 -1.59
N HIS A 30 3.55 11.61 -1.58
CA HIS A 30 4.42 11.73 -2.75
C HIS A 30 5.73 11.00 -2.48
N TYR A 31 5.95 9.91 -3.18
CA TYR A 31 7.19 9.14 -3.12
C TYR A 31 8.17 9.68 -4.18
N TRP A 32 9.34 10.11 -3.75
CA TRP A 32 10.43 10.43 -4.64
C TRP A 32 11.22 9.15 -4.94
N MET A 33 10.92 8.55 -6.08
CA MET A 33 11.42 7.23 -6.44
C MET A 33 12.94 7.19 -6.61
N ASN A 34 13.55 8.31 -7.04
CA ASN A 34 15.01 8.37 -7.17
C ASN A 34 15.72 8.16 -5.83
N ALA A 35 15.19 8.75 -4.74
CA ALA A 35 15.73 8.54 -3.40
C ALA A 35 15.43 7.14 -2.86
N LEU A 36 14.25 6.57 -3.18
CA LEU A 36 13.86 5.24 -2.72
C LEU A 36 14.61 4.11 -3.43
N GLN A 37 14.91 4.28 -4.72
CA GLN A 37 15.47 3.22 -5.56
C GLN A 37 16.87 3.52 -6.07
N GLY A 38 17.49 4.62 -5.63
CA GLY A 38 18.84 4.99 -6.10
C GLY A 38 18.91 5.31 -7.60
N LEU A 39 17.82 5.90 -8.16
CA LEU A 39 17.78 6.24 -9.58
C LEU A 39 18.55 7.53 -9.86
N GLU A 40 18.93 7.73 -11.14
CA GLU A 40 19.65 8.92 -11.58
C GLU A 40 18.89 10.22 -11.21
N PRO A 41 19.60 11.22 -10.64
CA PRO A 41 18.97 12.45 -10.15
C PRO A 41 18.50 13.40 -11.25
N GLN A 42 18.97 13.23 -12.51
CA GLN A 42 18.67 14.12 -13.64
C GLN A 42 17.20 14.04 -14.07
N ARG A 43 16.56 12.90 -13.86
CA ARG A 43 15.14 12.67 -14.17
C ARG A 43 14.39 12.30 -12.91
N PRO A 44 13.74 13.24 -12.23
CA PRO A 44 12.99 12.92 -11.02
C PRO A 44 11.70 12.19 -11.37
N TYR A 45 11.51 11.03 -10.73
CA TYR A 45 10.30 10.22 -10.81
C TYR A 45 9.55 10.24 -9.48
N PHE A 46 8.23 10.34 -9.57
CA PHE A 46 7.35 10.37 -8.41
C PHE A 46 6.20 9.39 -8.57
N VAL A 47 5.80 8.78 -7.44
CA VAL A 47 4.50 8.13 -7.30
C VAL A 47 3.67 8.99 -6.34
N THR A 48 2.52 9.42 -6.79
CA THR A 48 1.61 10.26 -6.01
C THR A 48 0.33 9.50 -5.73
N ILE A 49 -0.02 9.39 -4.47
CA ILE A 49 -1.28 8.82 -4.01
C ILE A 49 -2.22 9.99 -3.71
N ASN A 50 -3.38 9.99 -4.35
CA ASN A 50 -4.38 11.07 -4.31
C ASN A 50 -3.84 12.40 -4.90
N HIS A 51 -4.70 13.42 -5.01
CA HIS A 51 -4.35 14.78 -5.45
C HIS A 51 -3.78 14.90 -6.88
N PRO A 52 -4.36 14.22 -7.87
CA PRO A 52 -3.85 14.24 -9.25
C PRO A 52 -3.90 15.64 -9.89
N GLU A 53 -4.80 16.52 -9.45
CA GLU A 53 -4.99 17.89 -9.96
C GLU A 53 -3.78 18.81 -9.68
N LYS A 54 -2.88 18.42 -8.78
CA LYS A 54 -1.61 19.14 -8.53
C LYS A 54 -0.50 18.77 -9.49
N ILE A 55 -0.72 17.77 -10.35
CA ILE A 55 0.27 17.30 -11.30
C ILE A 55 -0.06 17.85 -12.69
N ALA A 56 0.91 18.45 -13.36
CA ALA A 56 0.75 18.89 -14.73
C ALA A 56 0.51 17.68 -15.64
N ALA A 57 -0.52 17.73 -16.49
CA ALA A 57 -0.96 16.58 -17.28
C ALA A 57 0.16 16.02 -18.21
N ASP A 58 1.01 16.90 -18.73
CA ASP A 58 2.18 16.53 -19.57
C ASP A 58 3.29 15.81 -18.79
N LYS A 59 3.21 15.76 -17.47
CA LYS A 59 4.14 15.06 -16.56
C LYS A 59 3.60 13.74 -16.04
N VAL A 60 2.34 13.42 -16.32
CA VAL A 60 1.73 12.16 -15.90
C VAL A 60 2.15 11.05 -16.85
N LEU A 61 2.93 10.10 -16.37
CA LEU A 61 3.34 8.92 -17.14
C LEU A 61 2.21 7.87 -17.16
N LYS A 62 1.55 7.67 -16.02
CA LYS A 62 0.48 6.68 -15.87
C LYS A 62 -0.40 7.03 -14.67
N THR A 63 -1.69 6.83 -14.81
CA THR A 63 -2.66 6.85 -13.70
C THR A 63 -3.21 5.44 -13.50
N ILE A 64 -3.21 4.96 -12.26
CA ILE A 64 -3.69 3.63 -11.90
C ILE A 64 -4.74 3.81 -10.80
N PRO A 65 -6.00 3.47 -11.04
CA PRO A 65 -6.99 3.40 -9.96
C PRO A 65 -6.65 2.21 -9.06
N VAL A 66 -6.56 2.47 -7.76
CA VAL A 66 -6.30 1.43 -6.75
C VAL A 66 -7.26 1.62 -5.59
N GLU A 67 -7.65 0.49 -5.00
CA GLU A 67 -8.35 0.47 -3.72
C GLU A 67 -7.34 0.10 -2.64
N HIS A 68 -7.36 0.82 -1.54
CA HIS A 68 -6.46 0.58 -0.41
C HIS A 68 -7.27 0.19 0.82
N PRO A 69 -6.96 -0.94 1.47
CA PRO A 69 -7.63 -1.33 2.71
C PRO A 69 -7.49 -0.23 3.78
N MET A 70 -8.61 0.12 4.40
CA MET A 70 -8.62 1.01 5.55
C MET A 70 -8.49 0.21 6.83
N PHE A 71 -7.46 0.46 7.62
CA PHE A 71 -7.23 -0.20 8.90
C PHE A 71 -8.02 0.48 10.03
N SER A 72 -9.36 0.44 9.93
CA SER A 72 -10.24 0.85 11.03
C SER A 72 -10.19 -0.18 12.16
N LEU A 73 -10.72 0.19 13.34
CA LEU A 73 -10.82 -0.74 14.47
C LEU A 73 -11.65 -1.97 14.11
N GLU A 74 -12.72 -1.81 13.33
CA GLU A 74 -13.57 -2.90 12.84
C GLU A 74 -12.82 -3.81 11.87
N ALA A 75 -12.04 -3.23 10.95
CA ALA A 75 -11.22 -4.00 10.01
C ALA A 75 -10.17 -4.83 10.75
N MET A 76 -9.50 -4.25 11.74
CA MET A 76 -8.52 -4.97 12.57
C MET A 76 -9.19 -6.08 13.40
N ALA A 77 -10.36 -5.82 13.98
CA ALA A 77 -11.13 -6.84 14.70
C ALA A 77 -11.61 -7.97 13.77
N ALA A 78 -11.85 -7.68 12.49
CA ALA A 78 -12.26 -8.67 11.49
C ALA A 78 -11.14 -9.63 11.08
N GLN A 79 -9.86 -9.26 11.26
CA GLN A 79 -8.71 -10.10 10.84
C GLN A 79 -8.76 -11.49 11.49
N GLY A 80 -9.09 -11.57 12.79
CA GLY A 80 -9.24 -12.84 13.48
C GLY A 80 -10.39 -13.70 12.93
N LYS A 81 -11.49 -13.07 12.49
CA LYS A 81 -12.62 -13.76 11.88
C LYS A 81 -12.23 -14.38 10.52
N VAL A 82 -11.43 -13.68 9.74
CA VAL A 82 -10.93 -14.20 8.44
C VAL A 82 -10.02 -15.40 8.66
N GLN A 83 -9.17 -15.37 9.67
CA GLN A 83 -8.36 -16.54 10.04
C GLN A 83 -9.24 -17.74 10.40
N ALA A 84 -10.26 -17.53 11.23
CA ALA A 84 -11.22 -18.59 11.59
C ALA A 84 -11.97 -19.15 10.36
N LEU A 85 -12.28 -18.31 9.36
CA LEU A 85 -12.85 -18.78 8.09
C LEU A 85 -11.88 -19.69 7.33
N ASN A 86 -10.62 -19.33 7.26
CA ASN A 86 -9.58 -20.16 6.66
C ASN A 86 -9.42 -21.50 7.39
N GLU A 87 -9.67 -21.52 8.69
CA GLU A 87 -9.53 -22.68 9.57
C GLU A 87 -10.75 -23.58 9.62
N ARG A 88 -11.83 -23.18 9.03
CA ARG A 88 -13.09 -23.93 9.03
C ARG A 88 -12.94 -25.27 8.30
N PRO A 89 -13.35 -26.39 8.91
CA PRO A 89 -13.37 -27.69 8.24
C PRO A 89 -14.21 -27.66 6.96
N GLY A 90 -13.67 -28.15 5.86
CA GLY A 90 -14.36 -28.20 4.57
C GLY A 90 -14.48 -26.85 3.86
N ALA A 91 -13.74 -25.83 4.27
CA ALA A 91 -13.71 -24.56 3.57
C ALA A 91 -13.23 -24.76 2.13
N ARG A 92 -13.99 -24.18 1.18
CA ARG A 92 -13.66 -24.21 -0.26
C ARG A 92 -13.12 -22.87 -0.76
N VAL A 93 -13.27 -21.83 0.02
CA VAL A 93 -12.75 -20.49 -0.26
C VAL A 93 -11.82 -20.10 0.87
N HIS A 94 -10.66 -19.61 0.49
CA HIS A 94 -9.62 -19.20 1.42
C HIS A 94 -9.17 -17.78 1.12
N PHE A 95 -8.71 -17.09 2.13
CA PHE A 95 -8.33 -15.69 2.06
C PHE A 95 -6.86 -15.52 2.42
N ALA A 96 -6.12 -14.82 1.57
CA ALA A 96 -4.76 -14.37 1.83
C ALA A 96 -4.61 -12.92 1.39
N GLY A 97 -3.66 -12.21 1.94
CA GLY A 97 -3.35 -10.84 1.56
C GLY A 97 -2.78 -10.02 2.72
N ALA A 98 -2.06 -8.97 2.38
CA ALA A 98 -1.41 -8.08 3.33
C ALA A 98 -2.40 -7.42 4.30
N TRP A 99 -3.63 -7.22 3.90
CA TRP A 99 -4.72 -6.65 4.71
C TRP A 99 -5.09 -7.49 5.95
N GLN A 100 -4.63 -8.74 6.03
CA GLN A 100 -4.82 -9.58 7.22
C GLN A 100 -3.90 -9.20 8.38
N ARG A 101 -2.98 -8.25 8.20
CA ARG A 101 -2.15 -7.63 9.25
C ARG A 101 -2.05 -6.12 8.99
N TYR A 102 -0.89 -5.61 8.68
CA TYR A 102 -0.61 -4.17 8.59
C TYR A 102 -0.48 -3.63 7.15
N GLY A 103 -0.59 -4.49 6.14
CA GLY A 103 -0.59 -4.09 4.74
C GLY A 103 0.78 -4.02 4.09
N PHE A 104 1.83 -4.53 4.73
CA PHE A 104 3.18 -4.59 4.16
C PHE A 104 3.37 -5.81 3.26
N HIS A 105 4.38 -5.79 2.41
CA HIS A 105 4.72 -6.92 1.53
C HIS A 105 4.93 -8.21 2.33
N GLU A 106 5.63 -8.12 3.47
CA GLU A 106 5.86 -9.24 4.37
C GLU A 106 4.54 -9.82 4.93
N ASP A 107 3.56 -8.98 5.21
CA ASP A 107 2.25 -9.45 5.67
C ASP A 107 1.50 -10.24 4.59
N GLY A 108 1.67 -9.84 3.33
CA GLY A 108 1.14 -10.58 2.18
C GLY A 108 1.76 -11.96 2.06
N LEU A 109 3.09 -12.03 2.10
CA LEU A 109 3.84 -13.28 2.06
C LEU A 109 3.50 -14.18 3.25
N TRP A 110 3.50 -13.62 4.46
CA TRP A 110 3.13 -14.32 5.69
C TRP A 110 1.74 -14.97 5.59
N SER A 111 0.74 -14.22 5.12
CA SER A 111 -0.63 -14.72 5.03
C SER A 111 -0.76 -15.87 4.02
N ALA A 112 -0.08 -15.75 2.88
CA ALA A 112 -0.03 -16.78 1.85
C ALA A 112 0.70 -18.03 2.35
N HIS A 113 1.86 -17.86 2.97
CA HIS A 113 2.64 -18.96 3.52
C HIS A 113 1.84 -19.77 4.56
N ARG A 114 1.21 -19.09 5.53
CA ARG A 114 0.35 -19.76 6.52
C ARG A 114 -0.78 -20.56 5.88
N LEU A 115 -1.43 -19.99 4.88
CA LEU A 115 -2.48 -20.68 4.15
C LEU A 115 -1.94 -21.92 3.43
N CYS A 116 -0.82 -21.80 2.73
CA CYS A 116 -0.17 -22.91 2.04
C CYS A 116 0.25 -24.03 3.00
N MET A 117 0.91 -23.69 4.11
CA MET A 117 1.27 -24.69 5.14
C MET A 117 0.06 -25.50 5.60
N ARG A 118 -1.06 -24.81 5.84
CA ARG A 118 -2.29 -25.49 6.24
C ARG A 118 -2.85 -26.41 5.16
N LEU A 119 -2.92 -25.94 3.91
CA LEU A 119 -3.47 -26.71 2.80
C LEU A 119 -2.60 -27.92 2.43
N LEU A 120 -1.29 -27.77 2.57
CA LEU A 120 -0.31 -28.82 2.23
C LEU A 120 -0.02 -29.75 3.40
N GLY A 121 -0.31 -29.35 4.63
CA GLY A 121 0.05 -30.08 5.83
C GLY A 121 1.55 -30.11 6.13
N ARG A 122 2.35 -29.28 5.45
CA ARG A 122 3.80 -29.14 5.62
C ARG A 122 4.24 -27.72 5.32
N ASP A 123 5.49 -27.38 5.64
CA ASP A 123 6.05 -26.08 5.25
C ASP A 123 6.07 -25.95 3.73
N ALA A 124 5.55 -24.84 3.22
CA ALA A 124 5.48 -24.58 1.78
C ALA A 124 6.87 -24.29 1.15
N TRP A 125 7.88 -24.00 1.98
CA TRP A 125 9.25 -23.75 1.56
C TRP A 125 10.13 -25.03 1.60
N GLU A 126 9.68 -26.07 2.28
CA GLU A 126 10.36 -27.36 2.28
C GLU A 126 9.90 -28.18 1.06
N ALA A 127 10.79 -28.32 0.10
CA ALA A 127 10.58 -29.10 -1.12
C ALA A 127 10.62 -30.62 -0.85
#